data_b4d79ffce39603da5db469c11eda58f3
#
_entry.id   b4d79ffce39603da5db469c11eda58f3
#
_cell.length_a   1.000
_cell.length_b   1.000
_cell.length_c   1.000
_cell.angle_alpha   90.00
_cell.angle_beta   90.00
_cell.angle_gamma   90.00
#
_symmetry.space_group_name_H-M   'P 1'
#
loop_
_entity.id
_entity.type
_entity.pdbx_description
1 polymer ?
#
loop_
_entity_poly.entity_id
_entity_poly.type
_entity_poly.pdbx_seq_one_letter_code
_entity_poly.pdbx_strand_id
1 'polypeptide(L)'
;SKHPEIKKPTFREVYEQFLKWKFAEGTNYSESTRNNYTAAYTYCAELYDKIFEDLKATELQNFLDKQKGLKKGSLVKILSLFNQMYKYAMFAEIVTERKSQYVRINAVDDEEHGTPFTEHELRILWKNANNPDIQLILIMSYSGWRIGELSGLEVNLKEKYFKGGIKTQAGKGRIVPIHPMIYDFVKTRITADGTLLNMNKVTYRMFRFYPILEKLEISGSPKHTPHDCRHTFSALCEKYSVRENDRKRMLGHSFGSDITNAVYGHRTLEELRSEIEKIKVPFVTNCD
;
A
#
# COMPACT_ATOMS: atom_id res chain seq x y z
N SER A 1 -43.68 33.17 19.60
CA SER A 1 -42.22 32.98 19.51
C SER A 1 -41.92 31.94 18.44
N LYS A 2 -41.48 32.40 17.25
CA LYS A 2 -40.95 31.46 16.25
C LYS A 2 -39.58 31.03 16.76
N HIS A 3 -39.45 29.74 17.14
CA HIS A 3 -38.12 29.15 17.33
C HIS A 3 -37.34 29.27 15.97
N PRO A 4 -36.09 29.72 15.97
CA PRO A 4 -35.33 29.75 14.74
C PRO A 4 -35.26 28.30 14.22
N GLU A 5 -35.68 28.09 12.99
CA GLU A 5 -35.57 26.81 12.31
C GLU A 5 -34.06 26.47 12.23
N ILE A 6 -33.63 25.44 12.95
CA ILE A 6 -32.25 24.99 12.95
C ILE A 6 -31.98 24.45 11.54
N LYS A 7 -31.20 25.18 10.76
CA LYS A 7 -30.83 24.81 9.41
C LYS A 7 -30.11 23.45 9.43
N LYS A 8 -30.73 22.42 8.88
CA LYS A 8 -30.13 21.09 8.74
C LYS A 8 -28.96 21.13 7.78
N PRO A 9 -27.79 20.53 8.13
CA PRO A 9 -26.61 20.59 7.27
C PRO A 9 -26.78 19.74 6.02
N THR A 10 -26.19 20.24 4.92
CA THR A 10 -26.10 19.53 3.66
C THR A 10 -24.98 18.48 3.69
N PHE A 11 -24.95 17.58 2.70
CA PHE A 11 -23.87 16.61 2.52
C PHE A 11 -22.49 17.30 2.48
N ARG A 12 -22.37 18.43 1.81
CA ARG A 12 -21.15 19.24 1.75
C ARG A 12 -20.75 19.76 3.12
N GLU A 13 -21.68 20.35 3.86
CA GLU A 13 -21.43 20.90 5.20
C GLU A 13 -21.00 19.80 6.18
N VAL A 14 -21.64 18.63 6.11
CA VAL A 14 -21.24 17.46 6.92
C VAL A 14 -19.86 16.94 6.53
N TYR A 15 -19.53 16.91 5.23
CA TYR A 15 -18.19 16.51 4.78
C TYR A 15 -17.10 17.46 5.30
N GLU A 16 -17.30 18.76 5.24
CA GLU A 16 -16.34 19.75 5.76
C GLU A 16 -16.15 19.62 7.27
N GLN A 17 -17.25 19.44 8.01
CA GLN A 17 -17.21 19.22 9.46
C GLN A 17 -16.51 17.87 9.79
N PHE A 18 -16.82 16.82 9.05
CA PHE A 18 -16.17 15.52 9.17
C PHE A 18 -14.66 15.62 8.97
N LEU A 19 -14.18 16.34 7.95
CA LEU A 19 -12.76 16.53 7.72
C LEU A 19 -12.08 17.26 8.89
N LYS A 20 -12.70 18.32 9.40
CA LYS A 20 -12.19 19.06 10.57
C LYS A 20 -12.09 18.16 11.80
N TRP A 21 -13.12 17.38 12.06
CA TRP A 21 -13.15 16.44 13.19
C TRP A 21 -12.13 15.32 13.05
N LYS A 22 -12.07 14.69 11.87
CA LYS A 22 -11.21 13.52 11.62
C LYS A 22 -9.73 13.86 11.66
N PHE A 23 -9.38 15.04 11.13
CA PHE A 23 -8.00 15.51 10.99
C PHE A 23 -7.69 16.68 11.94
N ALA A 24 -8.34 16.71 13.09
CA ALA A 24 -8.05 17.66 14.13
C ALA A 24 -6.60 17.51 14.64
N GLU A 25 -6.06 18.57 15.20
CA GLU A 25 -4.71 18.59 15.81
C GLU A 25 -4.59 17.46 16.85
N GLY A 26 -3.46 16.74 16.83
CA GLY A 26 -3.22 15.58 17.69
C GLY A 26 -3.77 14.25 17.17
N THR A 27 -4.47 14.22 16.03
CA THR A 27 -4.87 12.96 15.38
C THR A 27 -3.73 12.39 14.52
N ASN A 28 -3.59 11.06 14.51
CA ASN A 28 -2.48 10.39 13.81
C ASN A 28 -2.94 9.80 12.47
N TYR A 29 -3.58 10.63 11.62
CA TYR A 29 -3.97 10.21 10.27
C TYR A 29 -3.00 10.76 9.22
N SER A 30 -2.66 9.92 8.23
CA SER A 30 -1.78 10.32 7.13
C SER A 30 -2.47 11.27 6.15
N GLU A 31 -1.70 12.14 5.50
CA GLU A 31 -2.18 12.96 4.38
C GLU A 31 -2.78 12.10 3.25
N SER A 32 -2.22 10.93 2.99
CA SER A 32 -2.76 9.96 2.04
C SER A 32 -4.19 9.53 2.37
N THR A 33 -4.53 9.41 3.67
CA THR A 33 -5.89 9.10 4.12
C THR A 33 -6.83 10.26 3.79
N ARG A 34 -6.40 11.48 4.04
CA ARG A 34 -7.15 12.71 3.70
C ARG A 34 -7.42 12.79 2.20
N ASN A 35 -6.36 12.58 1.38
CA ASN A 35 -6.44 12.63 -0.07
C ASN A 35 -7.39 11.55 -0.63
N ASN A 36 -7.48 10.38 -0.02
CA ASN A 36 -8.45 9.36 -0.42
C ASN A 36 -9.90 9.81 -0.19
N TYR A 37 -10.20 10.48 0.93
CA TYR A 37 -11.55 11.02 1.16
C TYR A 37 -11.87 12.18 0.24
N THR A 38 -10.90 13.07 -0.01
CA THR A 38 -11.05 14.17 -0.96
C THR A 38 -11.33 13.66 -2.38
N ALA A 39 -10.57 12.65 -2.83
CA ALA A 39 -10.79 12.03 -4.13
C ALA A 39 -12.15 11.34 -4.22
N ALA A 40 -12.60 10.63 -3.16
CA ALA A 40 -13.91 10.01 -3.13
C ALA A 40 -15.03 11.07 -3.16
N TYR A 41 -14.86 12.18 -2.44
CA TYR A 41 -15.82 13.27 -2.38
C TYR A 41 -16.04 13.92 -3.76
N THR A 42 -15.02 14.06 -4.60
CA THR A 42 -15.17 14.66 -5.94
C THR A 42 -16.18 13.93 -6.83
N TYR A 43 -16.41 12.64 -6.59
CA TYR A 43 -17.44 11.88 -7.31
C TYR A 43 -18.86 12.15 -6.81
N CYS A 44 -19.01 12.75 -5.61
CA CYS A 44 -20.31 12.89 -4.93
C CYS A 44 -21.05 14.20 -5.26
N ALA A 45 -20.75 14.86 -6.38
CA ALA A 45 -21.28 16.19 -6.70
C ALA A 45 -22.81 16.28 -6.67
N GLU A 46 -23.53 15.24 -7.12
CA GLU A 46 -25.00 15.22 -7.10
C GLU A 46 -25.61 15.15 -5.69
N LEU A 47 -24.80 14.86 -4.67
CA LEU A 47 -25.22 14.80 -3.27
C LEU A 47 -24.93 16.10 -2.50
N TYR A 48 -24.08 16.97 -3.00
CA TYR A 48 -23.52 18.10 -2.23
C TYR A 48 -24.57 18.97 -1.54
N ASP A 49 -25.64 19.29 -2.22
CA ASP A 49 -26.64 20.24 -1.73
C ASP A 49 -27.88 19.55 -1.11
N LYS A 50 -27.86 18.19 -1.03
CA LYS A 50 -28.89 17.43 -0.34
C LYS A 50 -28.71 17.54 1.18
N ILE A 51 -29.82 17.64 1.91
CA ILE A 51 -29.82 17.60 3.37
C ILE A 51 -29.35 16.22 3.81
N PHE A 52 -28.28 16.16 4.62
CA PHE A 52 -27.62 14.89 4.98
C PHE A 52 -28.55 13.95 5.77
N GLU A 53 -29.29 14.47 6.72
CA GLU A 53 -30.23 13.70 7.53
C GLU A 53 -31.35 13.07 6.68
N ASP A 54 -31.77 13.73 5.61
CA ASP A 54 -32.89 13.31 4.76
C ASP A 54 -32.46 12.24 3.72
N LEU A 55 -31.15 12.05 3.48
CA LEU A 55 -30.65 11.04 2.57
C LEU A 55 -31.11 9.64 3.01
N LYS A 56 -31.69 8.88 2.07
CA LYS A 56 -32.11 7.49 2.28
C LYS A 56 -31.00 6.53 1.85
N ALA A 57 -30.95 5.34 2.49
CA ALA A 57 -30.04 4.27 2.08
C ALA A 57 -30.21 3.89 0.59
N THR A 58 -31.44 3.90 0.10
CA THR A 58 -31.78 3.65 -1.31
C THR A 58 -31.23 4.73 -2.25
N GLU A 59 -31.16 5.99 -1.83
CA GLU A 59 -30.55 7.06 -2.64
C GLU A 59 -29.04 6.90 -2.72
N LEU A 60 -28.39 6.55 -1.61
CA LEU A 60 -26.96 6.25 -1.59
C LEU A 60 -26.62 5.02 -2.44
N GLN A 61 -27.46 3.97 -2.39
CA GLN A 61 -27.31 2.79 -3.24
C GLN A 61 -27.44 3.14 -4.72
N ASN A 62 -28.52 3.85 -5.09
CA ASN A 62 -28.75 4.28 -6.47
C ASN A 62 -27.63 5.19 -6.99
N PHE A 63 -27.07 6.03 -6.11
CA PHE A 63 -25.91 6.86 -6.44
C PHE A 63 -24.70 5.98 -6.84
N LEU A 64 -24.35 4.97 -6.03
CA LEU A 64 -23.24 4.06 -6.34
C LEU A 64 -23.51 3.23 -7.61
N ASP A 65 -24.71 2.71 -7.76
CA ASP A 65 -25.10 1.87 -8.91
C ASP A 65 -25.08 2.65 -10.25
N LYS A 66 -25.24 3.96 -10.21
CA LYS A 66 -25.09 4.85 -11.38
C LYS A 66 -23.63 5.07 -11.81
N GLN A 67 -22.65 4.85 -10.94
CA GLN A 67 -21.24 5.11 -11.20
C GLN A 67 -20.61 4.00 -12.10
N LYS A 68 -21.24 3.69 -13.23
CA LYS A 68 -20.87 2.54 -14.11
C LYS A 68 -19.47 2.62 -14.72
N GLY A 69 -18.84 3.79 -14.72
CA GLY A 69 -17.49 4.00 -15.27
C GLY A 69 -16.37 3.86 -14.24
N LEU A 70 -16.70 3.70 -12.97
CA LEU A 70 -15.70 3.61 -11.91
C LEU A 70 -15.32 2.16 -11.64
N LYS A 71 -14.02 1.93 -11.44
CA LYS A 71 -13.49 0.67 -10.93
C LYS A 71 -14.01 0.39 -9.51
N LYS A 72 -14.17 -0.89 -9.18
CA LYS A 72 -14.62 -1.34 -7.85
C LYS A 72 -13.86 -0.66 -6.70
N GLY A 73 -12.52 -0.52 -6.82
CA GLY A 73 -11.71 0.16 -5.81
C GLY A 73 -12.10 1.63 -5.56
N SER A 74 -12.60 2.34 -6.57
CA SER A 74 -13.13 3.72 -6.42
C SER A 74 -14.47 3.73 -5.69
N LEU A 75 -15.35 2.79 -6.02
CA LEU A 75 -16.64 2.61 -5.33
C LEU A 75 -16.44 2.27 -3.85
N VAL A 76 -15.46 1.40 -3.53
CA VAL A 76 -15.06 1.08 -2.14
C VAL A 76 -14.65 2.35 -1.39
N LYS A 77 -13.88 3.25 -2.02
CA LYS A 77 -13.48 4.52 -1.40
C LYS A 77 -14.66 5.44 -1.13
N ILE A 78 -15.62 5.51 -2.06
CA ILE A 78 -16.83 6.31 -1.88
C ILE A 78 -17.68 5.74 -0.72
N LEU A 79 -17.89 4.43 -0.68
CA LEU A 79 -18.63 3.80 0.42
C LEU A 79 -17.90 3.97 1.77
N SER A 80 -16.57 3.90 1.76
CA SER A 80 -15.76 4.19 2.95
C SER A 80 -15.95 5.64 3.42
N LEU A 81 -16.00 6.61 2.50
CA LEU A 81 -16.31 8.00 2.82
C LEU A 81 -17.69 8.12 3.47
N PHE A 82 -18.74 7.51 2.87
CA PHE A 82 -20.08 7.53 3.45
C PHE A 82 -20.08 6.96 4.88
N ASN A 83 -19.45 5.80 5.09
CA ASN A 83 -19.36 5.18 6.40
C ASN A 83 -18.69 6.11 7.44
N GLN A 84 -17.66 6.83 7.06
CA GLN A 84 -16.96 7.74 7.97
C GLN A 84 -17.75 9.03 8.21
N MET A 85 -18.42 9.57 7.20
CA MET A 85 -19.30 10.74 7.36
C MET A 85 -20.49 10.41 8.28
N TYR A 86 -21.13 9.26 8.10
CA TYR A 86 -22.20 8.82 9.01
C TYR A 86 -21.69 8.59 10.43
N LYS A 87 -20.47 8.04 10.61
CA LYS A 87 -19.87 7.91 11.94
C LYS A 87 -19.69 9.26 12.61
N TYR A 88 -19.23 10.27 11.87
CA TYR A 88 -19.15 11.63 12.36
C TYR A 88 -20.54 12.23 12.65
N ALA A 89 -21.48 12.08 11.74
CA ALA A 89 -22.83 12.65 11.85
C ALA A 89 -23.60 12.07 13.05
N MET A 90 -23.38 10.80 13.38
CA MET A 90 -23.90 10.20 14.62
C MET A 90 -23.23 10.78 15.86
N PHE A 91 -21.90 10.95 15.83
CA PHE A 91 -21.17 11.59 16.94
C PHE A 91 -21.63 13.04 17.17
N ALA A 92 -21.90 13.77 16.08
CA ALA A 92 -22.38 15.15 16.11
C ALA A 92 -23.91 15.29 16.29
N GLU A 93 -24.60 14.18 16.55
CA GLU A 93 -26.07 14.12 16.74
C GLU A 93 -26.88 14.66 15.56
N ILE A 94 -26.29 14.70 14.34
CA ILE A 94 -26.97 15.11 13.11
C ILE A 94 -27.92 14.01 12.63
N VAL A 95 -27.55 12.75 12.84
CA VAL A 95 -28.37 11.57 12.49
C VAL A 95 -28.34 10.55 13.63
N THR A 96 -29.38 9.73 13.71
CA THR A 96 -29.49 8.67 14.72
C THR A 96 -29.07 7.29 14.19
N GLU A 97 -28.90 7.14 12.87
CA GLU A 97 -28.64 5.87 12.22
C GLU A 97 -27.59 5.99 11.11
N ARG A 98 -26.73 4.99 10.98
CA ARG A 98 -25.77 4.87 9.90
C ARG A 98 -26.39 4.21 8.66
N LYS A 99 -27.10 4.99 7.85
CA LYS A 99 -27.79 4.48 6.64
C LYS A 99 -26.83 3.85 5.61
N SER A 100 -25.56 4.24 5.59
CA SER A 100 -24.53 3.64 4.73
C SER A 100 -24.23 2.16 5.04
N GLN A 101 -24.61 1.64 6.20
CA GLN A 101 -24.44 0.22 6.51
C GLN A 101 -25.28 -0.73 5.62
N TYR A 102 -26.33 -0.23 5.03
CA TYR A 102 -27.22 -0.99 4.14
C TYR A 102 -26.79 -0.92 2.67
N VAL A 103 -25.77 -0.11 2.36
CA VAL A 103 -25.30 0.12 0.99
C VAL A 103 -24.23 -0.92 0.64
N ARG A 104 -24.33 -1.47 -0.57
CA ARG A 104 -23.44 -2.52 -1.07
C ARG A 104 -22.81 -2.10 -2.40
N ILE A 105 -21.66 -2.67 -2.70
CA ILE A 105 -21.00 -2.50 -3.99
C ILE A 105 -21.35 -3.68 -4.88
N ASN A 106 -22.14 -3.42 -5.91
CA ASN A 106 -22.61 -4.41 -6.89
C ASN A 106 -21.71 -4.40 -8.15
N ALA A 107 -20.39 -4.20 -8.00
CA ALA A 107 -19.44 -4.21 -9.10
C ALA A 107 -18.69 -5.54 -9.16
N VAL A 108 -18.42 -6.00 -10.37
CA VAL A 108 -17.51 -7.12 -10.61
C VAL A 108 -16.12 -6.72 -10.15
N ASP A 109 -15.37 -7.68 -9.61
CA ASP A 109 -13.97 -7.45 -9.26
C ASP A 109 -13.16 -7.31 -10.54
N ASP A 110 -12.77 -6.08 -10.84
CA ASP A 110 -11.94 -5.69 -11.98
C ASP A 110 -10.53 -5.26 -11.53
N GLU A 111 -10.17 -5.55 -10.27
CA GLU A 111 -8.84 -5.26 -9.78
C GLU A 111 -7.84 -6.21 -10.45
N GLU A 112 -7.00 -5.63 -11.28
CA GLU A 112 -5.78 -6.29 -11.75
C GLU A 112 -4.86 -6.45 -10.55
N HIS A 113 -4.81 -7.67 -10.01
CA HIS A 113 -3.83 -7.97 -8.95
C HIS A 113 -2.44 -7.93 -9.55
N GLY A 114 -1.52 -7.23 -8.87
CA GLY A 114 -0.12 -7.22 -9.26
C GLY A 114 0.45 -8.64 -9.33
N THR A 115 1.28 -8.89 -10.31
CA THR A 115 1.92 -10.19 -10.55
C THR A 115 3.41 -10.13 -10.20
N PRO A 116 3.97 -11.17 -9.55
CA PRO A 116 5.42 -11.23 -9.36
C PRO A 116 6.15 -11.28 -10.70
N PHE A 117 7.38 -10.78 -10.75
CA PHE A 117 8.26 -11.03 -11.88
C PHE A 117 8.46 -12.53 -12.08
N THR A 118 8.37 -12.96 -13.32
CA THR A 118 8.65 -14.34 -13.71
C THR A 118 10.14 -14.66 -13.57
N GLU A 119 10.49 -15.93 -13.57
CA GLU A 119 11.90 -16.33 -13.52
C GLU A 119 12.68 -15.82 -14.74
N HIS A 120 12.05 -15.79 -15.91
CA HIS A 120 12.64 -15.24 -17.12
C HIS A 120 12.95 -13.73 -16.97
N GLU A 121 11.98 -12.95 -16.48
CA GLU A 121 12.15 -11.52 -16.24
C GLU A 121 13.24 -11.24 -15.18
N LEU A 122 13.27 -12.07 -14.12
CA LEU A 122 14.35 -11.97 -13.12
C LEU A 122 15.73 -12.25 -13.74
N ARG A 123 15.87 -13.21 -14.66
CA ARG A 123 17.14 -13.42 -15.39
C ARG A 123 17.54 -12.20 -16.18
N ILE A 124 16.60 -11.57 -16.89
CA ILE A 124 16.87 -10.32 -17.62
C ILE A 124 17.33 -9.22 -16.67
N LEU A 125 16.66 -9.04 -15.53
CA LEU A 125 17.04 -8.04 -14.53
C LEU A 125 18.44 -8.33 -13.97
N TRP A 126 18.76 -9.57 -13.62
CA TRP A 126 20.08 -9.93 -13.11
C TRP A 126 21.17 -9.78 -14.15
N LYS A 127 20.93 -10.11 -15.42
CA LYS A 127 21.88 -9.90 -16.54
C LYS A 127 22.23 -8.42 -16.74
N ASN A 128 21.33 -7.53 -16.40
CA ASN A 128 21.48 -6.08 -16.53
C ASN A 128 21.73 -5.36 -15.18
N ALA A 129 22.16 -6.09 -14.15
CA ALA A 129 22.33 -5.56 -12.79
C ALA A 129 23.49 -4.56 -12.61
N ASN A 130 24.21 -4.19 -13.69
CA ASN A 130 25.12 -3.07 -13.72
C ASN A 130 24.41 -1.70 -13.71
N ASN A 131 23.11 -1.66 -14.02
CA ASN A 131 22.31 -0.44 -14.00
C ASN A 131 21.76 -0.16 -12.59
N PRO A 132 21.98 1.04 -12.03
CA PRO A 132 21.52 1.38 -10.66
C PRO A 132 20.01 1.29 -10.46
N ASP A 133 19.20 1.57 -11.48
CA ASP A 133 17.74 1.47 -11.38
C ASP A 133 17.28 0.02 -11.35
N ILE A 134 17.94 -0.87 -12.08
CA ILE A 134 17.70 -2.32 -12.02
C ILE A 134 18.15 -2.88 -10.67
N GLN A 135 19.28 -2.42 -10.14
CA GLN A 135 19.71 -2.79 -8.78
C GLN A 135 18.64 -2.46 -7.73
N LEU A 136 17.96 -1.32 -7.86
CA LEU A 136 16.88 -0.97 -6.93
C LEU A 136 15.65 -1.88 -7.06
N ILE A 137 15.30 -2.29 -8.29
CA ILE A 137 14.26 -3.31 -8.55
C ILE A 137 14.63 -4.62 -7.85
N LEU A 138 15.89 -5.07 -8.00
CA LEU A 138 16.39 -6.28 -7.35
C LEU A 138 16.44 -6.15 -5.82
N ILE A 139 16.85 -5.00 -5.28
CA ILE A 139 16.80 -4.74 -3.84
C ILE A 139 15.36 -4.92 -3.32
N MET A 140 14.38 -4.33 -3.97
CA MET A 140 12.97 -4.49 -3.58
C MET A 140 12.49 -5.92 -3.73
N SER A 141 12.90 -6.62 -4.81
CA SER A 141 12.46 -7.99 -5.12
C SER A 141 13.08 -9.04 -4.19
N TYR A 142 14.21 -8.74 -3.56
CA TYR A 142 14.90 -9.65 -2.64
C TYR A 142 14.87 -9.19 -1.17
N SER A 143 14.05 -8.20 -0.86
CA SER A 143 13.84 -7.71 0.51
C SER A 143 12.38 -7.49 0.88
N GLY A 144 11.49 -7.36 -0.12
CA GLY A 144 10.07 -7.15 0.08
C GLY A 144 9.67 -5.75 0.56
N TRP A 145 10.58 -4.79 0.58
CA TRP A 145 10.25 -3.41 0.96
C TRP A 145 9.36 -2.73 -0.07
N ARG A 146 8.43 -1.89 0.41
CA ARG A 146 7.65 -1.03 -0.47
C ARG A 146 8.47 0.17 -0.90
N ILE A 147 8.35 0.60 -2.16
CA ILE A 147 9.04 1.78 -2.67
C ILE A 147 8.86 3.02 -1.75
N GLY A 148 7.68 3.19 -1.16
CA GLY A 148 7.42 4.32 -0.27
C GLY A 148 8.08 4.24 1.11
N GLU A 149 8.74 3.12 1.44
CA GLU A 149 9.46 2.92 2.69
C GLU A 149 10.98 3.14 2.51
N LEU A 150 11.50 3.04 1.28
CA LEU A 150 12.95 2.98 1.01
C LEU A 150 13.75 4.21 1.47
N SER A 151 13.18 5.41 1.35
CA SER A 151 13.86 6.65 1.75
C SER A 151 14.00 6.80 3.28
N GLY A 152 13.19 6.09 4.05
CA GLY A 152 13.16 6.14 5.51
C GLY A 152 13.70 4.90 6.21
N LEU A 153 14.33 3.97 5.47
CA LEU A 153 14.91 2.77 6.07
C LEU A 153 16.25 3.07 6.74
N GLU A 154 16.39 2.59 7.97
CA GLU A 154 17.69 2.39 8.60
C GLU A 154 18.37 1.19 7.93
N VAL A 155 19.60 1.37 7.44
CA VAL A 155 20.40 0.32 6.83
C VAL A 155 21.67 0.09 7.66
N ASN A 156 21.77 -1.07 8.29
CA ASN A 156 22.96 -1.47 9.03
C ASN A 156 23.85 -2.35 8.12
N LEU A 157 24.87 -1.75 7.53
CA LEU A 157 25.79 -2.44 6.63
C LEU A 157 26.68 -3.45 7.37
N LYS A 158 27.02 -3.19 8.65
CA LYS A 158 27.85 -4.09 9.46
C LYS A 158 27.11 -5.37 9.78
N GLU A 159 25.91 -5.25 10.32
CA GLU A 159 25.05 -6.38 10.70
C GLU A 159 24.16 -6.87 9.55
N LYS A 160 24.24 -6.22 8.38
CA LYS A 160 23.57 -6.59 7.13
C LYS A 160 22.06 -6.77 7.27
N TYR A 161 21.37 -5.72 7.73
CA TYR A 161 19.92 -5.69 7.79
C TYR A 161 19.33 -4.32 7.45
N PHE A 162 18.06 -4.32 7.06
CA PHE A 162 17.19 -3.17 6.98
C PHE A 162 16.29 -3.13 8.21
N LYS A 163 15.99 -1.93 8.72
CA LYS A 163 15.00 -1.73 9.77
C LYS A 163 14.09 -0.56 9.41
N GLY A 164 12.79 -0.75 9.57
CA GLY A 164 11.82 0.30 9.27
C GLY A 164 10.39 -0.21 9.20
N GLY A 165 9.58 0.47 8.39
CA GLY A 165 8.16 0.20 8.25
C GLY A 165 7.31 1.26 8.93
N ILE A 166 6.39 1.85 8.18
CA ILE A 166 5.60 3.00 8.63
C ILE A 166 4.09 2.71 8.56
N LYS A 167 3.69 1.86 7.59
CA LYS A 167 2.29 1.81 7.14
C LYS A 167 1.34 1.01 8.05
N THR A 168 1.85 -0.01 8.74
CA THR A 168 1.02 -0.89 9.57
C THR A 168 1.67 -1.08 10.94
N GLN A 169 0.88 -1.29 11.98
CA GLN A 169 1.39 -1.58 13.33
C GLN A 169 2.29 -2.82 13.32
N ALA A 170 1.88 -3.88 12.62
CA ALA A 170 2.67 -5.13 12.49
C ALA A 170 3.98 -4.94 11.70
N GLY A 171 4.06 -3.94 10.85
CA GLY A 171 5.23 -3.64 10.03
C GLY A 171 6.19 -2.62 10.64
N LYS A 172 5.79 -1.93 11.70
CA LYS A 172 6.58 -0.85 12.31
C LYS A 172 7.83 -1.40 12.98
N GLY A 173 8.99 -0.86 12.58
CA GLY A 173 10.28 -1.27 13.15
C GLY A 173 10.72 -2.70 12.78
N ARG A 174 10.11 -3.33 11.74
CA ARG A 174 10.51 -4.66 11.32
C ARG A 174 11.94 -4.71 10.81
N ILE A 175 12.59 -5.83 11.06
CA ILE A 175 13.94 -6.12 10.59
C ILE A 175 13.84 -7.10 9.41
N VAL A 176 14.57 -6.81 8.34
CA VAL A 176 14.73 -7.69 7.18
C VAL A 176 16.22 -7.82 6.90
N PRO A 177 16.80 -9.02 6.96
CA PRO A 177 18.21 -9.23 6.61
C PRO A 177 18.46 -8.84 5.15
N ILE A 178 19.64 -8.33 4.85
CA ILE A 178 20.06 -8.06 3.49
C ILE A 178 20.49 -9.39 2.86
N HIS A 179 19.78 -9.80 1.81
CA HIS A 179 20.16 -11.00 1.05
C HIS A 179 21.58 -10.82 0.47
N PRO A 180 22.48 -11.81 0.57
CA PRO A 180 23.88 -11.66 0.17
C PRO A 180 24.07 -11.12 -1.26
N MET A 181 23.25 -11.57 -2.20
CA MET A 181 23.36 -11.19 -3.62
C MET A 181 23.03 -9.72 -3.91
N ILE A 182 22.30 -9.03 -3.05
CA ILE A 182 21.98 -7.60 -3.22
C ILE A 182 22.83 -6.71 -2.30
N TYR A 183 23.67 -7.28 -1.45
CA TYR A 183 24.43 -6.51 -0.45
C TYR A 183 25.28 -5.40 -1.06
N ASP A 184 26.03 -5.70 -2.12
CA ASP A 184 26.90 -4.71 -2.77
C ASP A 184 26.09 -3.58 -3.43
N PHE A 185 24.91 -3.87 -3.97
CA PHE A 185 24.00 -2.84 -4.50
C PHE A 185 23.53 -1.90 -3.39
N VAL A 186 23.13 -2.46 -2.25
CA VAL A 186 22.72 -1.71 -1.06
C VAL A 186 23.87 -0.85 -0.55
N LYS A 187 25.08 -1.44 -0.38
CA LYS A 187 26.27 -0.75 0.11
C LYS A 187 26.63 0.43 -0.79
N THR A 188 26.70 0.22 -2.09
CA THR A 188 27.04 1.27 -3.06
C THR A 188 26.06 2.42 -3.00
N ARG A 189 24.76 2.13 -2.95
CA ARG A 189 23.70 3.13 -2.92
C ARG A 189 23.68 3.93 -1.61
N ILE A 190 23.81 3.27 -0.47
CA ILE A 190 23.87 3.94 0.84
C ILE A 190 25.13 4.79 0.98
N THR A 191 26.26 4.34 0.47
CA THR A 191 27.51 5.11 0.50
C THR A 191 27.43 6.36 -0.39
N ALA A 192 26.77 6.26 -1.55
CA ALA A 192 26.63 7.37 -2.48
C ALA A 192 25.55 8.39 -2.04
N ASP A 193 24.40 7.90 -1.62
CA ASP A 193 23.18 8.72 -1.48
C ASP A 193 22.70 8.86 -0.02
N GLY A 194 23.26 8.10 0.93
CA GLY A 194 22.79 8.06 2.33
C GLY A 194 21.43 7.36 2.51
N THR A 195 20.75 7.00 1.43
CA THR A 195 19.43 6.37 1.40
C THR A 195 19.28 5.44 0.19
N LEU A 196 18.35 4.51 0.26
CA LEU A 196 18.06 3.62 -0.89
C LEU A 196 17.32 4.34 -2.02
N LEU A 197 16.52 5.34 -1.71
CA LEU A 197 15.80 6.14 -2.70
C LEU A 197 15.88 7.62 -2.32
N ASN A 198 16.64 8.39 -3.09
CA ASN A 198 16.87 9.83 -2.90
C ASN A 198 15.92 10.73 -3.71
N MET A 199 14.82 10.17 -4.22
CA MET A 199 13.82 10.90 -4.99
C MET A 199 12.39 10.50 -4.59
N ASN A 200 11.40 11.27 -5.03
CA ASN A 200 10.00 10.94 -4.82
C ASN A 200 9.64 9.62 -5.53
N LYS A 201 8.87 8.77 -4.85
CA LYS A 201 8.44 7.45 -5.35
C LYS A 201 7.66 7.49 -6.67
N VAL A 202 6.90 8.57 -6.92
CA VAL A 202 6.15 8.76 -8.17
C VAL A 202 7.12 9.09 -9.29
N THR A 203 8.08 9.99 -9.04
CA THR A 203 9.15 10.33 -9.98
C THR A 203 9.95 9.10 -10.36
N TYR A 204 10.38 8.30 -9.39
CA TYR A 204 11.09 7.04 -9.66
C TYR A 204 10.26 6.11 -10.54
N ARG A 205 8.99 5.87 -10.18
CA ARG A 205 8.10 4.99 -10.94
C ARG A 205 7.96 5.42 -12.40
N MET A 206 7.70 6.72 -12.63
CA MET A 206 7.41 7.24 -13.97
C MET A 206 8.65 7.41 -14.85
N PHE A 207 9.79 7.84 -14.27
CA PHE A 207 10.96 8.24 -15.03
C PHE A 207 12.15 7.27 -14.94
N ARG A 208 12.06 6.23 -14.10
CA ARG A 208 13.11 5.22 -13.94
C ARG A 208 12.55 3.80 -14.12
N PHE A 209 11.58 3.41 -13.29
CA PHE A 209 11.03 2.05 -13.27
C PHE A 209 10.38 1.66 -14.60
N TYR A 210 9.40 2.43 -15.07
CA TYR A 210 8.71 2.11 -16.31
C TYR A 210 9.63 2.15 -17.54
N PRO A 211 10.43 3.21 -17.78
CA PRO A 211 11.32 3.25 -18.93
C PRO A 211 12.36 2.12 -18.97
N ILE A 212 12.86 1.68 -17.80
CA ILE A 212 13.83 0.59 -17.76
C ILE A 212 13.19 -0.76 -18.11
N LEU A 213 11.97 -1.02 -17.60
CA LEU A 213 11.24 -2.25 -17.96
C LEU A 213 10.87 -2.28 -19.44
N GLU A 214 10.45 -1.15 -20.00
CA GLU A 214 10.16 -1.02 -21.43
C GLU A 214 11.40 -1.29 -22.27
N LYS A 215 12.55 -0.70 -21.92
CA LYS A 215 13.83 -0.94 -22.59
C LYS A 215 14.26 -2.42 -22.55
N LEU A 216 13.92 -3.13 -21.48
CA LEU A 216 14.22 -4.57 -21.32
C LEU A 216 13.13 -5.47 -21.88
N GLU A 217 12.09 -4.91 -22.53
CA GLU A 217 10.94 -5.63 -23.07
C GLU A 217 10.20 -6.46 -21.99
N ILE A 218 10.28 -6.04 -20.72
CA ILE A 218 9.55 -6.62 -19.62
C ILE A 218 8.18 -5.94 -19.54
N SER A 219 7.19 -6.50 -20.25
CA SER A 219 5.88 -5.86 -20.35
C SER A 219 4.94 -6.25 -19.19
N GLY A 220 4.96 -7.50 -18.76
CA GLY A 220 3.97 -8.02 -17.80
C GLY A 220 2.52 -7.88 -18.31
N SER A 221 1.63 -8.77 -17.89
CA SER A 221 0.20 -8.60 -18.13
C SER A 221 -0.54 -9.04 -16.85
N PRO A 222 -1.04 -8.08 -16.07
CA PRO A 222 -0.99 -6.62 -16.19
C PRO A 222 0.42 -6.01 -16.13
N LYS A 223 0.56 -4.73 -16.53
CA LYS A 223 1.84 -4.01 -16.49
C LYS A 223 2.40 -3.96 -15.08
N HIS A 224 3.67 -4.37 -14.91
CA HIS A 224 4.33 -4.34 -13.62
C HIS A 224 4.36 -2.94 -12.99
N THR A 225 4.26 -2.91 -11.67
CA THR A 225 4.42 -1.73 -10.82
C THR A 225 5.54 -1.98 -9.80
N PRO A 226 6.10 -0.95 -9.13
CA PRO A 226 7.06 -1.17 -8.05
C PRO A 226 6.56 -2.07 -6.91
N HIS A 227 5.23 -2.22 -6.77
CA HIS A 227 4.65 -3.12 -5.76
C HIS A 227 4.86 -4.60 -6.13
N ASP A 228 5.02 -4.91 -7.41
CA ASP A 228 5.27 -6.26 -7.89
C ASP A 228 6.64 -6.81 -7.48
N CYS A 229 7.61 -5.94 -7.19
CA CYS A 229 8.84 -6.35 -6.54
C CYS A 229 8.58 -7.04 -5.19
N ARG A 230 7.61 -6.52 -4.42
CA ARG A 230 7.22 -7.11 -3.15
C ARG A 230 6.39 -8.40 -3.34
N HIS A 231 5.56 -8.48 -4.36
CA HIS A 231 4.90 -9.73 -4.77
C HIS A 231 5.94 -10.77 -5.17
N THR A 232 7.00 -10.36 -5.89
CA THR A 232 8.13 -11.21 -6.25
C THR A 232 8.84 -11.75 -5.03
N PHE A 233 9.15 -10.91 -4.03
CA PHE A 233 9.73 -11.38 -2.78
C PHE A 233 8.86 -12.43 -2.09
N SER A 234 7.56 -12.18 -2.01
CA SER A 234 6.62 -13.14 -1.41
C SER A 234 6.60 -14.48 -2.17
N ALA A 235 6.56 -14.43 -3.51
CA ALA A 235 6.59 -15.62 -4.36
C ALA A 235 7.93 -16.37 -4.26
N LEU A 236 9.05 -15.66 -4.19
CA LEU A 236 10.37 -16.27 -3.96
C LEU A 236 10.45 -16.94 -2.60
N CYS A 237 9.94 -16.30 -1.54
CA CYS A 237 9.85 -16.92 -0.22
C CYS A 237 9.08 -18.23 -0.26
N GLU A 238 7.95 -18.26 -0.96
CA GLU A 238 7.14 -19.45 -1.12
C GLU A 238 7.85 -20.54 -1.94
N LYS A 239 8.40 -20.18 -3.10
CA LYS A 239 9.16 -21.08 -3.98
C LYS A 239 10.31 -21.78 -3.25
N TYR A 240 11.02 -21.04 -2.40
CA TYR A 240 12.21 -21.55 -1.68
C TYR A 240 11.92 -21.97 -0.23
N SER A 241 10.66 -22.21 0.09
CA SER A 241 10.23 -22.76 1.39
C SER A 241 10.74 -21.95 2.60
N VAL A 242 10.75 -20.63 2.48
CA VAL A 242 10.89 -19.73 3.62
C VAL A 242 9.68 -19.91 4.53
N ARG A 243 9.91 -20.04 5.83
CA ARG A 243 8.82 -20.23 6.80
C ARG A 243 7.77 -19.13 6.67
N GLU A 244 6.50 -19.50 6.59
CA GLU A 244 5.38 -18.56 6.38
C GLU A 244 5.37 -17.41 7.42
N ASN A 245 5.60 -17.72 8.69
CA ASN A 245 5.63 -16.71 9.74
C ASN A 245 6.81 -15.74 9.59
N ASP A 246 7.96 -16.21 9.13
CA ASP A 246 9.13 -15.37 8.89
C ASP A 246 8.93 -14.50 7.63
N ARG A 247 8.30 -15.04 6.58
CA ARG A 247 7.83 -14.27 5.44
C ARG A 247 6.88 -13.15 5.88
N LYS A 248 5.87 -13.47 6.71
CA LYS A 248 4.93 -12.47 7.26
C LYS A 248 5.65 -11.39 8.06
N ARG A 249 6.65 -11.76 8.90
CA ARG A 249 7.47 -10.79 9.65
C ARG A 249 8.23 -9.86 8.73
N MET A 250 8.99 -10.41 7.79
CA MET A 250 9.77 -9.62 6.83
C MET A 250 8.89 -8.72 5.95
N LEU A 251 7.70 -9.18 5.58
CA LEU A 251 6.73 -8.37 4.85
C LEU A 251 5.96 -7.37 5.74
N GLY A 252 5.98 -7.52 7.07
CA GLY A 252 5.19 -6.69 7.98
C GLY A 252 3.68 -6.91 7.82
N HIS A 253 3.28 -8.17 7.59
CA HIS A 253 1.89 -8.59 7.59
C HIS A 253 1.41 -8.89 9.01
N SER A 254 0.13 -8.66 9.27
CA SER A 254 -0.51 -9.06 10.52
C SER A 254 -0.60 -10.56 10.61
N PHE A 255 -0.47 -11.10 11.83
CA PHE A 255 -0.71 -12.52 12.14
C PHE A 255 -2.22 -12.82 12.35
N GLY A 256 -3.09 -11.83 12.16
CA GLY A 256 -4.53 -11.98 12.39
C GLY A 256 -4.84 -12.32 13.86
N SER A 257 -5.58 -13.39 14.08
CA SER A 257 -5.94 -13.90 15.42
C SER A 257 -4.84 -14.76 16.08
N ASP A 258 -3.72 -15.01 15.40
CA ASP A 258 -2.61 -15.80 15.95
C ASP A 258 -1.76 -14.95 16.90
N ILE A 259 -2.29 -14.78 18.13
CA ILE A 259 -1.66 -14.00 19.21
C ILE A 259 -0.30 -14.63 19.60
N THR A 260 -0.18 -15.94 19.53
CA THR A 260 1.05 -16.65 19.90
C THR A 260 2.21 -16.22 19.00
N ASN A 261 2.05 -16.22 17.71
CA ASN A 261 3.09 -15.77 16.78
C ASN A 261 3.26 -14.25 16.75
N ALA A 262 2.21 -13.48 17.01
CA ALA A 262 2.28 -12.03 17.07
C ALA A 262 3.07 -11.53 18.29
N VAL A 263 2.90 -12.17 19.45
CA VAL A 263 3.47 -11.71 20.74
C VAL A 263 4.73 -12.49 21.13
N TYR A 264 4.72 -13.82 21.00
CA TYR A 264 5.76 -14.70 21.53
C TYR A 264 6.75 -15.21 20.47
N GLY A 265 6.45 -15.01 19.20
CA GLY A 265 7.31 -15.49 18.12
C GLY A 265 8.52 -14.59 17.86
N HIS A 266 9.34 -14.31 18.86
CA HIS A 266 10.59 -13.58 18.67
C HIS A 266 11.53 -14.40 17.77
N ARG A 267 12.01 -13.75 16.71
CA ARG A 267 13.01 -14.32 15.80
C ARG A 267 14.27 -13.46 15.87
N THR A 268 15.41 -14.11 16.02
CA THR A 268 16.71 -13.44 15.96
C THR A 268 17.03 -13.02 14.52
N LEU A 269 17.92 -12.06 14.37
CA LEU A 269 18.41 -11.64 13.04
C LEU A 269 19.03 -12.85 12.30
N GLU A 270 19.75 -13.70 12.99
CA GLU A 270 20.43 -14.87 12.40
C GLU A 270 19.43 -15.91 11.90
N GLU A 271 18.36 -16.14 12.62
CA GLU A 271 17.29 -17.05 12.18
C GLU A 271 16.57 -16.50 10.93
N LEU A 272 16.29 -15.17 10.87
CA LEU A 272 15.72 -14.56 9.68
C LEU A 272 16.70 -14.57 8.50
N ARG A 273 18.01 -14.44 8.77
CA ARG A 273 19.06 -14.53 7.76
C ARG A 273 19.11 -15.92 7.14
N SER A 274 19.08 -16.97 7.95
CA SER A 274 19.04 -18.33 7.45
C SER A 274 17.79 -18.62 6.59
N GLU A 275 16.68 -17.93 6.85
CA GLU A 275 15.48 -18.05 6.04
C GLU A 275 15.59 -17.29 4.70
N ILE A 276 16.06 -16.05 4.70
CA ILE A 276 16.15 -15.26 3.47
C ILE A 276 17.22 -15.82 2.52
N GLU A 277 18.29 -16.42 3.04
CA GLU A 277 19.37 -17.02 2.24
C GLU A 277 18.96 -18.31 1.53
N LYS A 278 17.80 -18.89 1.85
CA LYS A 278 17.22 -19.98 1.05
C LYS A 278 16.85 -19.53 -0.35
N ILE A 279 16.51 -18.26 -0.53
CA ILE A 279 16.13 -17.69 -1.81
C ILE A 279 17.35 -17.70 -2.75
N LYS A 280 17.16 -18.31 -3.93
CA LYS A 280 18.21 -18.34 -4.96
C LYS A 280 17.96 -17.29 -6.03
N VAL A 281 19.06 -16.81 -6.59
CA VAL A 281 18.98 -15.99 -7.82
C VAL A 281 18.98 -16.94 -9.03
N PRO A 282 18.26 -16.61 -10.10
CA PRO A 282 18.29 -17.42 -11.30
C PRO A 282 19.70 -17.36 -11.94
N PHE A 283 20.18 -18.50 -12.45
CA PHE A 283 21.43 -18.53 -13.17
C PHE A 283 21.31 -17.69 -14.47
N VAL A 284 22.27 -16.79 -14.66
CA VAL A 284 22.41 -16.03 -15.90
C VAL A 284 23.45 -16.76 -16.75
N THR A 285 22.99 -17.47 -17.77
CA THR A 285 23.89 -18.05 -18.78
C THR A 285 24.21 -17.01 -19.82
N ASN A 286 25.44 -17.01 -20.32
CA ASN A 286 25.86 -16.07 -21.37
C ASN A 286 25.21 -16.35 -22.75
N CYS A 287 24.27 -17.30 -22.80
CA CYS A 287 23.60 -17.75 -24.03
C CYS A 287 22.12 -17.31 -24.11
N ASP A 288 21.61 -16.54 -23.14
CA ASP A 288 20.23 -16.03 -23.15
C ASP A 288 20.16 -14.57 -23.61
#